data_f1b01bac48b20d603aadf06ac3a754a7
#
_entry.id   f1b01bac48b20d603aadf06ac3a754a7
#
_cell.length_a   1.000
_cell.length_b   1.000
_cell.length_c   1.000
_cell.angle_alpha   90.00
_cell.angle_beta   90.00
_cell.angle_gamma   90.00
#
_symmetry.space_group_name_H-M   'P 1'
#
loop_
_entity.id
_entity.type
_entity.pdbx_description
1 polymer ?
#
loop_
_entity_poly.entity_id
_entity_poly.type
_entity_poly.pdbx_seq_one_letter_code
_entity_poly.pdbx_strand_id
1 'polypeptide(L)'
;IIPNTNNYDLIVAADGSNSTTKNKLNTPCFQFKYDQICITAKVLLRGIKSNEAFEILNSQGPFAVLPLGGDLFQIICSQSIKKPSINISSSNYLFLDYLSTILPYGIEPDTLVDEPKSYPIKFLLNYSFHSGKYIYLGETAHTFHPVGGQGLNLCWRDVEYLTMLVRVPFLKNNKFIIPFIYSISRIVDVLSISLLTDFLVRYSRSNINIFFIPRTFIFFILKKSKIVRIFLLNIMTNGL
;
A
#
# COMPACT_ATOMS: atom_id res chain seq x y z
N ILE A 1 -7.05 3.98 25.98
CA ILE A 1 -6.84 3.20 27.22
C ILE A 1 -6.29 1.86 26.79
N ILE A 2 -5.10 1.45 27.34
CA ILE A 2 -4.60 0.08 27.15
C ILE A 2 -5.44 -0.82 28.05
N PRO A 3 -6.08 -1.89 27.53
CA PRO A 3 -6.86 -2.80 28.35
C PRO A 3 -5.98 -3.51 29.38
N ASN A 4 -6.56 -3.83 30.54
CA ASN A 4 -5.85 -4.62 31.55
C ASN A 4 -5.53 -6.00 30.96
N THR A 5 -4.25 -6.32 30.84
CA THR A 5 -3.75 -7.55 30.20
C THR A 5 -4.18 -8.83 30.94
N ASN A 6 -4.55 -8.74 32.21
CA ASN A 6 -4.91 -9.91 33.00
C ASN A 6 -6.22 -10.56 32.57
N ASN A 7 -7.09 -9.83 31.89
CA ASN A 7 -8.41 -10.31 31.49
C ASN A 7 -8.44 -10.94 30.08
N TYR A 8 -7.31 -10.93 29.36
CA TYR A 8 -7.27 -11.39 27.96
C TYR A 8 -6.05 -12.27 27.72
N ASP A 9 -6.22 -13.31 26.92
CA ASP A 9 -5.14 -14.18 26.48
C ASP A 9 -4.30 -13.50 25.40
N LEU A 10 -4.97 -12.80 24.48
CA LEU A 10 -4.39 -12.05 23.37
C LEU A 10 -5.05 -10.68 23.23
N ILE A 11 -4.30 -9.70 22.84
CA ILE A 11 -4.78 -8.33 22.55
C ILE A 11 -4.30 -7.94 21.17
N VAL A 12 -5.24 -7.62 20.28
CA VAL A 12 -4.93 -7.20 18.92
C VAL A 12 -4.96 -5.68 18.84
N ALA A 13 -3.81 -5.09 18.52
CA ALA A 13 -3.69 -3.66 18.24
C ALA A 13 -3.80 -3.43 16.73
N ALA A 14 -4.90 -2.82 16.31
CA ALA A 14 -5.22 -2.47 14.93
C ALA A 14 -5.61 -0.98 14.83
N ASP A 15 -4.91 -0.11 15.59
CA ASP A 15 -5.19 1.31 15.75
C ASP A 15 -4.41 2.20 14.73
N GLY A 16 -3.93 1.58 13.64
CA GLY A 16 -3.40 2.24 12.47
C GLY A 16 -1.97 2.76 12.59
N SER A 17 -1.52 3.45 11.56
CA SER A 17 -0.12 3.87 11.41
C SER A 17 0.36 4.88 12.45
N ASN A 18 -0.54 5.55 13.17
CA ASN A 18 -0.25 6.44 14.29
C ASN A 18 -0.60 5.80 15.65
N SER A 19 -0.48 4.49 15.73
CA SER A 19 -0.87 3.66 16.87
C SER A 19 -0.44 4.23 18.23
N THR A 20 -1.42 4.47 19.08
CA THR A 20 -1.18 4.86 20.48
C THR A 20 -0.74 3.67 21.32
N THR A 21 -1.22 2.47 20.98
CA THR A 21 -0.84 1.21 21.64
C THR A 21 0.64 0.91 21.43
N LYS A 22 1.11 0.98 20.18
CA LYS A 22 2.52 0.79 19.84
C LYS A 22 3.43 1.78 20.58
N ASN A 23 3.05 3.06 20.58
CA ASN A 23 3.83 4.11 21.25
C ASN A 23 3.94 3.88 22.77
N LYS A 24 2.85 3.50 23.44
CA LYS A 24 2.84 3.19 24.87
C LYS A 24 3.64 1.94 25.23
N LEU A 25 3.75 0.97 24.32
CA LEU A 25 4.54 -0.23 24.50
C LEU A 25 6.01 -0.06 24.05
N ASN A 26 6.40 1.16 23.63
CA ASN A 26 7.74 1.48 23.14
C ASN A 26 8.24 0.49 22.08
N THR A 27 7.37 0.07 21.16
CA THR A 27 7.73 -0.94 20.16
C THR A 27 8.69 -0.35 19.13
N PRO A 28 9.90 -0.91 18.98
CA PRO A 28 10.88 -0.41 18.04
C PRO A 28 10.42 -0.68 16.60
N CYS A 29 10.61 0.32 15.73
CA CYS A 29 10.26 0.23 14.32
C CYS A 29 11.26 0.99 13.46
N PHE A 30 11.44 0.52 12.23
CA PHE A 30 12.08 1.28 11.18
C PHE A 30 11.03 2.14 10.46
N GLN A 31 11.29 3.44 10.33
CA GLN A 31 10.36 4.34 9.64
C GLN A 31 11.08 5.47 8.94
N PHE A 32 10.55 5.88 7.80
CA PHE A 32 10.96 7.10 7.10
C PHE A 32 9.77 7.67 6.30
N LYS A 33 9.88 8.95 5.94
CA LYS A 33 8.92 9.61 5.05
C LYS A 33 9.48 9.63 3.64
N TYR A 34 8.65 9.28 2.67
CA TYR A 34 8.99 9.51 1.27
C TYR A 34 8.94 11.02 0.96
N ASP A 35 9.76 11.45 0.01
CA ASP A 35 9.67 12.81 -0.55
C ASP A 35 8.49 12.92 -1.54
N GLN A 36 7.34 12.41 -1.11
CA GLN A 36 6.11 12.32 -1.91
C GLN A 36 4.88 12.47 -1.04
N ILE A 37 3.82 12.99 -1.68
CA ILE A 37 2.45 12.93 -1.18
C ILE A 37 1.60 12.09 -2.12
N CYS A 38 0.60 11.44 -1.55
CA CYS A 38 -0.46 10.77 -2.29
C CYS A 38 -1.67 11.70 -2.36
N ILE A 39 -2.17 11.95 -3.55
CA ILE A 39 -3.38 12.73 -3.81
C ILE A 39 -4.48 11.77 -4.21
N THR A 40 -5.67 11.94 -3.64
CA THR A 40 -6.84 11.14 -3.99
C THR A 40 -8.02 12.05 -4.30
N ALA A 41 -8.78 11.72 -5.34
CA ALA A 41 -10.02 12.42 -5.71
C ALA A 41 -10.98 11.46 -6.43
N LYS A 42 -12.27 11.71 -6.32
CA LYS A 42 -13.29 11.06 -7.13
C LYS A 42 -13.64 11.93 -8.33
N VAL A 43 -13.58 11.33 -9.50
CA VAL A 43 -13.73 12.02 -10.79
C VAL A 43 -14.68 11.25 -11.69
N LEU A 44 -15.52 11.93 -12.42
CA LEU A 44 -16.23 11.37 -13.56
C LEU A 44 -15.30 11.36 -14.76
N LEU A 45 -15.10 10.18 -15.37
CA LEU A 45 -14.28 10.02 -16.57
C LEU A 45 -15.12 9.56 -17.75
N ARG A 46 -14.77 10.04 -18.95
CA ARG A 46 -15.30 9.58 -20.23
C ARG A 46 -14.24 8.80 -21.00
N GLY A 47 -14.67 7.93 -21.91
CA GLY A 47 -13.76 7.18 -22.79
C GLY A 47 -13.10 5.95 -22.14
N ILE A 48 -13.52 5.56 -20.95
CA ILE A 48 -13.04 4.37 -20.21
C ILE A 48 -14.23 3.47 -19.86
N LYS A 49 -14.01 2.15 -19.85
CA LYS A 49 -15.04 1.20 -19.41
C LYS A 49 -15.24 1.26 -17.89
N SER A 50 -16.48 1.17 -17.45
CA SER A 50 -16.87 1.27 -16.04
C SER A 50 -16.26 0.23 -15.10
N ASN A 51 -15.66 -0.82 -15.62
CA ASN A 51 -14.99 -1.91 -14.88
C ASN A 51 -13.48 -1.99 -15.16
N GLU A 52 -12.91 -1.00 -15.81
CA GLU A 52 -11.49 -0.97 -16.16
C GLU A 52 -10.69 -0.21 -15.09
N ALA A 53 -9.64 -0.85 -14.58
CA ALA A 53 -8.67 -0.26 -13.68
C ALA A 53 -7.28 -0.30 -14.32
N PHE A 54 -6.48 0.74 -14.10
CA PHE A 54 -5.09 0.75 -14.53
C PHE A 54 -4.21 1.58 -13.60
N GLU A 55 -2.91 1.30 -13.63
CA GLU A 55 -1.89 2.05 -12.94
C GLU A 55 -0.75 2.38 -13.90
N ILE A 56 -0.35 3.64 -13.93
CA ILE A 56 0.75 4.15 -14.73
C ILE A 56 1.90 4.53 -13.79
N LEU A 57 3.07 3.96 -14.03
CA LEU A 57 4.29 4.32 -13.31
C LEU A 57 5.03 5.40 -14.11
N ASN A 58 5.01 6.63 -13.61
CA ASN A 58 5.70 7.75 -14.22
C ASN A 58 6.83 8.30 -13.32
N SER A 59 7.59 9.29 -13.80
CA SER A 59 8.72 9.88 -13.08
C SER A 59 8.32 10.63 -11.79
N GLN A 60 7.09 11.07 -11.67
CA GLN A 60 6.58 11.72 -10.45
C GLN A 60 6.16 10.68 -9.39
N GLY A 61 5.73 9.51 -9.85
CA GLY A 61 5.27 8.40 -9.03
C GLY A 61 4.11 7.65 -9.68
N PRO A 62 3.53 6.66 -9.02
CA PRO A 62 2.38 5.92 -9.52
C PRO A 62 1.14 6.81 -9.63
N PHE A 63 0.38 6.56 -10.70
CA PHE A 63 -0.92 7.14 -10.99
C PHE A 63 -1.91 6.02 -11.29
N ALA A 64 -2.92 5.86 -10.45
CA ALA A 64 -3.91 4.80 -10.57
C ALA A 64 -5.32 5.36 -10.80
N VAL A 65 -6.09 4.66 -11.61
CA VAL A 65 -7.51 4.90 -11.90
C VAL A 65 -8.27 3.63 -11.52
N LEU A 66 -9.20 3.76 -10.57
CA LEU A 66 -9.95 2.64 -10.01
C LEU A 66 -11.45 2.88 -10.18
N PRO A 67 -12.22 1.93 -10.75
CA PRO A 67 -13.65 2.08 -10.96
C PRO A 67 -14.42 2.04 -9.63
N LEU A 68 -15.39 2.94 -9.48
CA LEU A 68 -16.34 2.96 -8.36
C LEU A 68 -17.78 2.64 -8.81
N GLY A 69 -17.99 2.44 -10.12
CA GLY A 69 -19.29 2.17 -10.73
C GLY A 69 -19.74 3.29 -11.66
N GLY A 70 -20.37 2.92 -12.79
CA GLY A 70 -20.71 3.87 -13.84
C GLY A 70 -19.47 4.59 -14.38
N ASP A 71 -19.58 5.89 -14.52
CA ASP A 71 -18.49 6.76 -14.99
C ASP A 71 -17.67 7.35 -13.83
N LEU A 72 -17.91 6.90 -12.59
CA LEU A 72 -17.22 7.36 -11.39
C LEU A 72 -15.96 6.54 -11.13
N PHE A 73 -14.83 7.23 -10.96
CA PHE A 73 -13.52 6.64 -10.70
C PHE A 73 -12.83 7.30 -9.52
N GLN A 74 -12.09 6.51 -8.76
CA GLN A 74 -11.12 6.99 -7.79
C GLN A 74 -9.78 7.19 -8.48
N ILE A 75 -9.28 8.41 -8.41
CA ILE A 75 -7.92 8.76 -8.82
C ILE A 75 -7.01 8.67 -7.60
N ILE A 76 -5.87 8.03 -7.76
CA ILE A 76 -4.80 7.99 -6.76
C ILE A 76 -3.50 8.35 -7.48
N CYS A 77 -2.90 9.48 -7.15
CA CYS A 77 -1.64 9.89 -7.75
C CYS A 77 -0.62 10.29 -6.69
N SER A 78 0.62 9.92 -6.94
CA SER A 78 1.74 10.34 -6.11
C SER A 78 2.53 11.42 -6.83
N GLN A 79 2.98 12.43 -6.08
CA GLN A 79 3.87 13.47 -6.62
C GLN A 79 4.94 13.86 -5.62
N SER A 80 6.05 14.38 -6.13
CA SER A 80 7.14 14.89 -5.30
C SER A 80 6.72 16.13 -4.52
N ILE A 81 7.11 16.20 -3.24
CA ILE A 81 6.90 17.40 -2.41
C ILE A 81 7.76 18.56 -2.91
N LYS A 82 9.01 18.27 -3.36
CA LYS A 82 9.97 19.31 -3.81
C LYS A 82 9.65 19.88 -5.18
N LYS A 83 9.04 19.06 -6.05
CA LYS A 83 8.70 19.45 -7.43
C LYS A 83 7.26 18.98 -7.72
N PRO A 84 6.27 19.62 -7.10
CA PRO A 84 4.89 19.23 -7.32
C PRO A 84 4.46 19.55 -8.75
N SER A 85 3.79 18.61 -9.40
CA SER A 85 3.19 18.82 -10.73
C SER A 85 1.92 19.65 -10.64
N ILE A 86 1.25 19.58 -9.47
CA ILE A 86 0.05 20.37 -9.18
C ILE A 86 0.05 20.82 -7.72
N ASN A 87 -0.40 22.01 -7.48
CA ASN A 87 -0.72 22.51 -6.15
C ASN A 87 -2.17 22.12 -5.81
N ILE A 88 -2.37 21.32 -4.76
CA ILE A 88 -3.70 20.82 -4.34
C ILE A 88 -4.63 21.96 -3.88
N SER A 89 -4.06 23.06 -3.44
CA SER A 89 -4.83 24.28 -3.11
C SER A 89 -5.28 25.07 -4.34
N SER A 90 -4.93 24.58 -5.55
CA SER A 90 -5.38 25.16 -6.81
C SER A 90 -6.85 24.85 -7.05
N SER A 91 -7.51 25.62 -7.93
CA SER A 91 -8.90 25.39 -8.29
C SER A 91 -9.13 23.98 -8.85
N ASN A 92 -10.34 23.45 -8.67
CA ASN A 92 -10.78 22.16 -9.23
C ASN A 92 -10.51 22.04 -10.73
N TYR A 93 -10.61 23.14 -11.46
CA TYR A 93 -10.31 23.20 -12.88
C TYR A 93 -8.86 22.85 -13.20
N LEU A 94 -7.89 23.38 -12.44
CA LEU A 94 -6.47 23.08 -12.65
C LEU A 94 -6.15 21.60 -12.36
N PHE A 95 -6.88 20.98 -11.44
CA PHE A 95 -6.71 19.56 -11.18
C PHE A 95 -7.22 18.70 -12.34
N LEU A 96 -8.38 19.04 -12.93
CA LEU A 96 -8.91 18.34 -14.10
C LEU A 96 -7.99 18.53 -15.32
N ASP A 97 -7.47 19.74 -15.54
CA ASP A 97 -6.51 20.02 -16.60
C ASP A 97 -5.22 19.18 -16.42
N TYR A 98 -4.70 19.10 -15.20
CA TYR A 98 -3.58 18.21 -14.89
C TYR A 98 -3.91 16.74 -15.18
N LEU A 99 -5.08 16.25 -14.82
CA LEU A 99 -5.50 14.88 -15.13
C LEU A 99 -5.53 14.61 -16.62
N SER A 100 -6.00 15.55 -17.44
CA SER A 100 -6.03 15.41 -18.89
C SER A 100 -4.65 15.25 -19.51
N THR A 101 -3.60 15.77 -18.86
CA THR A 101 -2.21 15.61 -19.33
C THR A 101 -1.60 14.23 -19.01
N ILE A 102 -2.15 13.51 -18.02
CA ILE A 102 -1.58 12.21 -17.55
C ILE A 102 -2.42 11.04 -18.05
N LEU A 103 -3.72 11.23 -18.21
CA LEU A 103 -4.62 10.18 -18.65
C LEU A 103 -4.26 9.69 -20.05
N PRO A 104 -4.41 8.39 -20.35
CA PRO A 104 -4.22 7.86 -21.68
C PRO A 104 -5.12 8.56 -22.70
N TYR A 105 -4.63 8.61 -23.95
CA TYR A 105 -5.38 9.17 -25.05
C TYR A 105 -6.79 8.56 -25.18
N GLY A 106 -7.80 9.40 -25.31
CA GLY A 106 -9.21 9.00 -25.40
C GLY A 106 -9.92 8.89 -24.05
N ILE A 107 -9.24 9.07 -22.93
CA ILE A 107 -9.86 9.19 -21.60
C ILE A 107 -9.83 10.65 -21.17
N GLU A 108 -10.98 11.21 -20.87
CA GLU A 108 -11.13 12.62 -20.50
C GLU A 108 -11.77 12.78 -19.12
N PRO A 109 -11.20 13.63 -18.25
CA PRO A 109 -11.82 13.98 -16.99
C PRO A 109 -12.97 14.96 -17.24
N ASP A 110 -14.13 14.71 -16.64
CA ASP A 110 -15.33 15.55 -16.78
C ASP A 110 -15.53 16.44 -15.56
N THR A 111 -15.77 15.86 -14.41
CA THR A 111 -16.13 16.59 -13.19
C THR A 111 -15.51 15.96 -11.95
N LEU A 112 -14.99 16.79 -11.06
CA LEU A 112 -14.62 16.38 -9.69
C LEU A 112 -15.89 16.21 -8.84
N VAL A 113 -16.03 15.05 -8.20
CA VAL A 113 -17.14 14.74 -7.30
C VAL A 113 -16.82 15.13 -5.86
N ASP A 114 -15.53 15.05 -5.49
CA ASP A 114 -15.05 15.53 -4.20
C ASP A 114 -13.75 16.35 -4.35
N GLU A 115 -13.44 17.14 -3.32
CA GLU A 115 -12.18 17.89 -3.30
C GLU A 115 -10.99 16.95 -3.21
N PRO A 116 -9.90 17.21 -3.96
CA PRO A 116 -8.68 16.44 -3.86
C PRO A 116 -8.10 16.47 -2.44
N LYS A 117 -7.81 15.29 -1.89
CA LYS A 117 -7.19 15.15 -0.57
C LYS A 117 -5.77 14.68 -0.71
N SER A 118 -4.87 15.20 0.14
CA SER A 118 -3.47 14.79 0.15
C SER A 118 -3.07 14.11 1.45
N TYR A 119 -2.23 13.11 1.31
CA TYR A 119 -1.69 12.32 2.43
C TYR A 119 -0.18 12.18 2.31
N PRO A 120 0.58 12.39 3.38
CA PRO A 120 2.01 12.11 3.37
C PRO A 120 2.26 10.61 3.23
N ILE A 121 3.19 10.24 2.35
CA ILE A 121 3.56 8.84 2.19
C ILE A 121 4.71 8.54 3.15
N LYS A 122 4.53 7.49 3.96
CA LYS A 122 5.54 7.01 4.89
C LYS A 122 5.77 5.52 4.76
N PHE A 123 6.98 5.11 5.08
CA PHE A 123 7.33 3.73 5.34
C PHE A 123 7.38 3.50 6.83
N LEU A 124 6.82 2.41 7.30
CA LEU A 124 6.91 1.95 8.67
C LEU A 124 6.93 0.42 8.68
N LEU A 125 7.86 -0.15 9.42
CA LEU A 125 7.94 -1.58 9.66
C LEU A 125 8.41 -1.83 11.10
N ASN A 126 7.59 -2.48 11.90
CA ASN A 126 8.00 -2.90 13.24
C ASN A 126 9.03 -4.03 13.14
N TYR A 127 10.02 -4.03 14.01
CA TYR A 127 10.99 -5.13 14.09
C TYR A 127 10.38 -6.43 14.64
N SER A 128 9.25 -6.31 15.35
CA SER A 128 8.43 -7.43 15.81
C SER A 128 6.96 -7.06 15.67
N PHE A 129 6.13 -8.00 15.24
CA PHE A 129 4.68 -7.79 15.14
C PHE A 129 3.95 -8.19 16.41
N HIS A 130 4.69 -8.31 17.52
CA HIS A 130 4.10 -8.53 18.84
C HIS A 130 4.93 -7.88 19.96
N SER A 131 4.30 -7.68 21.10
CA SER A 131 4.94 -7.35 22.38
C SER A 131 4.17 -8.03 23.50
N GLY A 132 4.77 -9.08 24.09
CA GLY A 132 4.06 -9.94 25.03
C GLY A 132 2.79 -10.53 24.41
N LYS A 133 1.62 -10.27 25.03
CA LYS A 133 0.29 -10.68 24.53
C LYS A 133 -0.27 -9.82 23.40
N TYR A 134 0.35 -8.68 23.11
CA TYR A 134 -0.12 -7.78 22.07
C TYR A 134 0.37 -8.25 20.71
N ILE A 135 -0.54 -8.28 19.75
CA ILE A 135 -0.27 -8.54 18.33
C ILE A 135 -0.57 -7.25 17.56
N TYR A 136 0.40 -6.77 16.78
CA TYR A 136 0.23 -5.62 15.89
C TYR A 136 -0.27 -6.10 14.54
N LEU A 137 -1.39 -5.53 14.09
CA LEU A 137 -2.08 -5.94 12.87
C LEU A 137 -2.21 -4.76 11.91
N GLY A 138 -1.98 -5.02 10.63
CA GLY A 138 -2.13 -4.04 9.56
C GLY A 138 -1.21 -2.83 9.74
N GLU A 139 -1.72 -1.63 9.52
CA GLU A 139 -0.92 -0.40 9.57
C GLU A 139 -0.29 -0.08 10.92
N THR A 140 -0.70 -0.75 11.99
CA THR A 140 -0.01 -0.69 13.27
C THR A 140 1.36 -1.36 13.20
N ALA A 141 1.50 -2.43 12.40
CA ALA A 141 2.73 -3.19 12.21
C ALA A 141 3.57 -2.68 11.03
N HIS A 142 2.91 -2.30 9.93
CA HIS A 142 3.56 -1.98 8.66
C HIS A 142 2.77 -0.95 7.84
N THR A 143 3.48 -0.06 7.16
CA THR A 143 2.93 0.90 6.20
C THR A 143 3.93 1.08 5.06
N PHE A 144 3.46 1.08 3.82
CA PHE A 144 4.31 1.19 2.63
C PHE A 144 3.78 2.23 1.66
N HIS A 145 4.55 2.43 0.59
CA HIS A 145 4.08 3.21 -0.55
C HIS A 145 2.82 2.59 -1.17
N PRO A 146 1.80 3.39 -1.54
CA PRO A 146 0.53 2.87 -2.07
C PRO A 146 0.61 2.24 -3.47
N VAL A 147 1.79 2.16 -4.08
CA VAL A 147 1.99 1.52 -5.39
C VAL A 147 1.47 0.08 -5.40
N GLY A 148 0.70 -0.27 -6.42
CA GLY A 148 0.09 -1.59 -6.54
C GLY A 148 -1.03 -1.90 -5.55
N GLY A 149 -1.46 -0.93 -4.71
CA GLY A 149 -2.58 -1.10 -3.78
C GLY A 149 -2.40 -2.20 -2.71
N GLN A 150 -1.17 -2.57 -2.36
CA GLN A 150 -0.88 -3.75 -1.55
C GLN A 150 -1.17 -3.59 -0.04
N GLY A 151 -1.33 -2.36 0.45
CA GLY A 151 -1.52 -2.10 1.88
C GLY A 151 -2.70 -2.86 2.47
N LEU A 152 -3.88 -2.76 1.85
CA LEU A 152 -5.09 -3.45 2.30
C LEU A 152 -4.98 -4.97 2.17
N ASN A 153 -4.37 -5.46 1.09
CA ASN A 153 -4.17 -6.90 0.87
C ASN A 153 -3.33 -7.52 2.00
N LEU A 154 -2.26 -6.83 2.42
CA LEU A 154 -1.43 -7.27 3.54
C LEU A 154 -2.19 -7.26 4.87
N CYS A 155 -3.02 -6.24 5.11
CA CYS A 155 -3.89 -6.20 6.30
C CYS A 155 -4.88 -7.38 6.33
N TRP A 156 -5.49 -7.73 5.19
CA TRP A 156 -6.37 -8.91 5.10
C TRP A 156 -5.63 -10.21 5.35
N ARG A 157 -4.43 -10.39 4.79
CA ARG A 157 -3.58 -11.56 5.06
C ARG A 157 -3.15 -11.65 6.52
N ASP A 158 -2.92 -10.52 7.19
CA ASP A 158 -2.66 -10.48 8.63
C ASP A 158 -3.83 -11.04 9.42
N VAL A 159 -5.06 -10.62 9.10
CA VAL A 159 -6.30 -11.09 9.74
C VAL A 159 -6.51 -12.58 9.49
N GLU A 160 -6.35 -13.01 8.24
CA GLU A 160 -6.52 -14.41 7.84
C GLU A 160 -5.54 -15.33 8.58
N TYR A 161 -4.26 -14.95 8.59
CA TYR A 161 -3.21 -15.73 9.24
C TYR A 161 -3.41 -15.81 10.75
N LEU A 162 -3.74 -14.70 11.41
CA LEU A 162 -4.05 -14.69 12.84
C LEU A 162 -5.27 -15.56 13.14
N THR A 163 -6.31 -15.46 12.31
CA THR A 163 -7.53 -16.28 12.45
C THR A 163 -7.22 -17.77 12.32
N MET A 164 -6.35 -18.13 11.38
CA MET A 164 -5.88 -19.49 11.24
C MET A 164 -5.15 -19.98 12.52
N LEU A 165 -4.22 -19.20 13.04
CA LEU A 165 -3.46 -19.58 14.24
C LEU A 165 -4.34 -19.81 15.46
N VAL A 166 -5.32 -18.94 15.72
CA VAL A 166 -6.22 -19.08 16.88
C VAL A 166 -7.18 -20.27 16.77
N ARG A 167 -7.37 -20.81 15.56
CA ARG A 167 -8.22 -22.00 15.32
C ARG A 167 -7.45 -23.32 15.46
N VAL A 168 -6.13 -23.31 15.42
CA VAL A 168 -5.32 -24.53 15.56
C VAL A 168 -5.51 -25.14 16.95
N PRO A 169 -5.96 -26.41 17.07
CA PRO A 169 -6.26 -27.03 18.38
C PRO A 169 -5.11 -27.01 19.37
N PHE A 170 -3.89 -27.28 18.91
CA PHE A 170 -2.69 -27.24 19.74
C PHE A 170 -2.43 -25.84 20.31
N LEU A 171 -2.65 -24.78 19.52
CA LEU A 171 -2.40 -23.40 19.93
C LEU A 171 -3.50 -22.86 20.86
N LYS A 172 -4.71 -23.43 20.84
CA LYS A 172 -5.76 -23.08 21.83
C LYS A 172 -5.31 -23.27 23.25
N ASN A 173 -4.51 -24.30 23.52
CA ASN A 173 -3.96 -24.60 24.84
C ASN A 173 -2.63 -23.90 25.11
N ASN A 174 -1.99 -23.36 24.08
CA ASN A 174 -0.67 -22.72 24.12
C ASN A 174 -0.72 -21.30 23.52
N LYS A 175 -1.70 -20.49 23.93
CA LYS A 175 -1.99 -19.17 23.34
C LYS A 175 -0.82 -18.19 23.41
N PHE A 176 0.06 -18.35 24.40
CA PHE A 176 1.24 -17.50 24.57
C PHE A 176 2.26 -17.59 23.41
N ILE A 177 2.21 -18.68 22.61
CA ILE A 177 3.11 -18.88 21.46
C ILE A 177 2.57 -18.16 20.20
N ILE A 178 1.25 -17.91 20.11
CA ILE A 178 0.60 -17.34 18.95
C ILE A 178 1.25 -16.02 18.50
N PRO A 179 1.50 -15.02 19.38
CA PRO A 179 2.12 -13.77 18.98
C PRO A 179 3.48 -13.96 18.30
N PHE A 180 4.29 -14.87 18.80
CA PHE A 180 5.62 -15.16 18.28
C PHE A 180 5.54 -15.80 16.89
N ILE A 181 4.72 -16.86 16.72
CA ILE A 181 4.53 -17.53 15.41
C ILE A 181 3.98 -16.53 14.39
N TYR A 182 2.96 -15.76 14.77
CA TYR A 182 2.39 -14.70 13.92
C TYR A 182 3.47 -13.73 13.45
N SER A 183 4.28 -13.21 14.39
CA SER A 183 5.30 -12.22 14.08
C SER A 183 6.33 -12.75 13.07
N ILE A 184 6.88 -13.94 13.28
CA ILE A 184 7.89 -14.51 12.39
C ILE A 184 7.33 -14.74 10.99
N SER A 185 6.16 -15.36 10.90
CA SER A 185 5.58 -15.69 9.60
C SER A 185 5.17 -14.45 8.83
N ARG A 186 4.57 -13.45 9.50
CA ARG A 186 4.11 -12.24 8.82
C ARG A 186 5.24 -11.32 8.40
N ILE A 187 6.34 -11.24 9.20
CA ILE A 187 7.44 -10.34 8.85
C ILE A 187 8.11 -10.73 7.53
N VAL A 188 8.18 -12.00 7.19
CA VAL A 188 8.76 -12.48 5.93
C VAL A 188 7.90 -12.04 4.73
N ASP A 189 6.58 -12.27 4.80
CA ASP A 189 5.64 -11.86 3.76
C ASP A 189 5.62 -10.35 3.57
N VAL A 190 5.52 -9.60 4.68
CA VAL A 190 5.51 -8.15 4.69
C VAL A 190 6.81 -7.55 4.15
N LEU A 191 7.97 -8.09 4.53
CA LEU A 191 9.27 -7.67 3.99
C LEU A 191 9.35 -7.87 2.48
N SER A 192 8.89 -9.01 1.98
CA SER A 192 8.92 -9.32 0.54
C SER A 192 8.12 -8.31 -0.28
N ILE A 193 6.91 -7.99 0.16
CA ILE A 193 6.07 -7.00 -0.51
C ILE A 193 6.63 -5.58 -0.33
N SER A 194 7.14 -5.25 0.86
CA SER A 194 7.70 -3.91 1.12
C SER A 194 8.93 -3.62 0.26
N LEU A 195 9.81 -4.59 0.10
CA LEU A 195 10.98 -4.46 -0.77
C LEU A 195 10.57 -4.35 -2.24
N LEU A 196 9.59 -5.13 -2.66
CA LEU A 196 9.07 -5.06 -4.03
C LEU A 196 8.44 -3.68 -4.33
N THR A 197 7.61 -3.17 -3.44
CA THR A 197 6.96 -1.86 -3.62
C THR A 197 7.97 -0.71 -3.57
N ASP A 198 8.93 -0.72 -2.64
CA ASP A 198 9.98 0.29 -2.55
C ASP A 198 10.89 0.26 -3.80
N PHE A 199 11.21 -0.94 -4.28
CA PHE A 199 11.94 -1.12 -5.54
C PHE A 199 11.17 -0.50 -6.72
N LEU A 200 9.88 -0.81 -6.89
CA LEU A 200 9.06 -0.26 -7.97
C LEU A 200 9.03 1.27 -7.96
N VAL A 201 8.86 1.87 -6.78
CA VAL A 201 8.81 3.33 -6.62
C VAL A 201 10.16 3.98 -6.95
N ARG A 202 11.25 3.50 -6.34
CA ARG A 202 12.60 4.07 -6.58
C ARG A 202 13.02 3.92 -8.04
N TYR A 203 12.66 2.79 -8.60
CA TYR A 203 13.01 2.42 -9.94
C TYR A 203 12.22 3.20 -11.00
N SER A 204 10.93 3.45 -10.81
CA SER A 204 10.11 4.27 -11.72
C SER A 204 10.58 5.73 -11.75
N ARG A 205 11.11 6.25 -10.63
CA ARG A 205 11.61 7.63 -10.48
C ARG A 205 13.06 7.83 -10.94
N SER A 206 13.80 6.76 -11.11
CA SER A 206 15.23 6.83 -11.43
C SER A 206 15.43 7.26 -12.88
N ASN A 207 16.02 8.45 -13.07
CA ASN A 207 16.54 8.93 -14.37
C ASN A 207 17.96 8.44 -14.65
N ILE A 208 18.50 7.53 -13.82
CA ILE A 208 19.87 7.06 -13.97
C ILE A 208 19.92 6.03 -15.10
N ASN A 209 20.67 6.35 -16.16
CA ASN A 209 20.82 5.50 -17.35
C ASN A 209 21.31 4.07 -17.06
N ILE A 210 22.04 3.87 -15.95
CA ILE A 210 22.55 2.55 -15.55
C ILE A 210 21.40 1.56 -15.24
N PHE A 211 20.23 2.06 -14.85
CA PHE A 211 19.04 1.22 -14.59
C PHE A 211 18.13 1.05 -15.81
N PHE A 212 18.44 1.72 -16.93
CA PHE A 212 17.61 1.62 -18.13
C PHE A 212 17.59 0.21 -18.72
N ILE A 213 18.77 -0.43 -18.83
CA ILE A 213 18.91 -1.79 -19.38
C ILE A 213 18.20 -2.85 -18.51
N PRO A 214 18.44 -2.94 -17.19
CA PRO A 214 17.68 -3.85 -16.33
C PRO A 214 16.18 -3.60 -16.37
N ARG A 215 15.75 -2.35 -16.45
CA ARG A 215 14.35 -1.95 -16.54
C ARG A 215 13.68 -2.53 -17.78
N THR A 216 14.27 -2.27 -18.94
CA THR A 216 13.75 -2.75 -20.22
C THR A 216 13.69 -4.27 -20.24
N PHE A 217 14.70 -4.93 -19.67
CA PHE A 217 14.78 -6.37 -19.58
C PHE A 217 13.70 -6.96 -18.65
N ILE A 218 13.49 -6.38 -17.46
CA ILE A 218 12.43 -6.83 -16.53
C ILE A 218 11.05 -6.66 -17.17
N PHE A 219 10.76 -5.50 -17.76
CA PHE A 219 9.49 -5.30 -18.46
C PHE A 219 9.34 -6.20 -19.68
N PHE A 220 10.42 -6.49 -20.40
CA PHE A 220 10.40 -7.45 -21.50
C PHE A 220 10.06 -8.87 -21.01
N ILE A 221 10.66 -9.33 -19.90
CA ILE A 221 10.34 -10.62 -19.29
C ILE A 221 8.87 -10.63 -18.83
N LEU A 222 8.42 -9.60 -18.13
CA LEU A 222 7.03 -9.47 -17.66
C LEU A 222 6.03 -9.46 -18.83
N LYS A 223 6.39 -8.81 -19.95
CA LYS A 223 5.55 -8.78 -21.16
C LYS A 223 5.50 -10.15 -21.84
N LYS A 224 6.64 -10.86 -21.92
CA LYS A 224 6.78 -12.09 -22.69
C LYS A 224 6.43 -13.35 -21.90
N SER A 225 6.70 -13.38 -20.59
CA SER A 225 6.50 -14.58 -19.76
C SER A 225 5.21 -14.53 -18.96
N LYS A 226 4.20 -15.31 -19.38
CA LYS A 226 2.95 -15.51 -18.62
C LYS A 226 3.22 -16.12 -17.24
N ILE A 227 4.20 -17.02 -17.14
CA ILE A 227 4.56 -17.72 -15.90
C ILE A 227 5.05 -16.72 -14.85
N VAL A 228 5.97 -15.83 -15.24
CA VAL A 228 6.52 -14.80 -14.33
C VAL A 228 5.42 -13.85 -13.86
N ARG A 229 4.51 -13.45 -14.75
CA ARG A 229 3.36 -12.62 -14.37
C ARG A 229 2.44 -13.32 -13.37
N ILE A 230 2.07 -14.57 -13.61
CA ILE A 230 1.22 -15.36 -12.71
C ILE A 230 1.91 -15.55 -11.37
N PHE A 231 3.20 -15.85 -11.36
CA PHE A 231 3.98 -16.00 -10.13
C PHE A 231 3.99 -14.70 -9.30
N LEU A 232 4.29 -13.56 -9.93
CA LEU A 232 4.26 -12.27 -9.24
C LEU A 232 2.86 -11.90 -8.77
N LEU A 233 1.84 -12.12 -9.59
CA LEU A 233 0.44 -11.90 -9.19
C LEU A 233 0.07 -12.76 -7.99
N ASN A 234 0.47 -14.03 -7.98
CA ASN A 234 0.20 -14.92 -6.85
C ASN A 234 0.86 -14.42 -5.56
N ILE A 235 2.13 -13.98 -5.61
CA ILE A 235 2.80 -13.39 -4.45
C ILE A 235 2.07 -12.13 -3.99
N MET A 236 1.65 -11.27 -4.91
CA MET A 236 0.97 -10.02 -4.59
C MET A 236 -0.43 -10.22 -4.02
N THR A 237 -1.14 -11.29 -4.43
CA THR A 237 -2.51 -11.58 -3.97
C THR A 237 -2.55 -12.52 -2.79
N ASN A 238 -1.78 -13.61 -2.82
CA ASN A 238 -1.88 -14.70 -1.86
C ASN A 238 -0.72 -14.74 -0.85
N GLY A 239 0.35 -13.99 -1.10
CA GLY A 239 1.57 -14.02 -0.29
C GLY A 239 2.56 -15.12 -0.68
N LEU A 240 3.58 -15.28 0.16
CA LEU A 240 4.59 -16.33 0.09
C LEU A 240 4.12 -17.59 0.81
#